data_02f5171e8fa24ca78171df190296719f
#
_entry.id   02f5171e8fa24ca78171df190296719f
#
_cell.length_a   1.000
_cell.length_b   1.000
_cell.length_c   1.000
_cell.angle_alpha   90.00
_cell.angle_beta   90.00
_cell.angle_gamma   90.00
#
_symmetry.space_group_name_H-M   'P 1'
#
loop_
_entity.id
_entity.type
_entity.pdbx_description
1 polymer ?
#
loop_
_entity_poly.entity_id
_entity_poly.type
_entity_poly.pdbx_seq_one_letter_code
_entity_poly.pdbx_strand_id
1 'polypeptide(L)'
;MTAEIAILNKYGLALAADSKVTIGSGIKAFDTVTKIFPLSRIHPVALMIWGNPDFMEIPIEIICKQYRSKKGTIPEKSIAEWGDDFISYLKNFSEHDDNIKARNISSIVNSWFGEIRSLSQREARQRETPLTSPEFAEILKRQIGIKTDEMVAKEDFLPDDQVREFIEQNWDAIQPILFEHIGQYDNGELAKIASVFAIASLSK
;
A
#
# COMPACT_ATOMS: atom_id res chain seq x y z
N MET A 1 11.64 8.21 6.68
CA MET A 1 12.73 7.31 6.19
C MET A 1 12.93 6.27 7.26
N THR A 2 13.02 4.99 6.94
CA THR A 2 13.24 3.88 7.89
C THR A 2 14.62 3.31 7.63
N ALA A 3 15.39 3.05 8.68
CA ALA A 3 16.66 2.34 8.63
C ALA A 3 16.50 0.98 9.31
N GLU A 4 16.83 -0.09 8.59
CA GLU A 4 16.75 -1.47 9.07
C GLU A 4 18.03 -2.21 8.74
N ILE A 5 18.51 -3.00 9.67
CA ILE A 5 19.73 -3.76 9.53
C ILE A 5 19.51 -5.18 10.05
N ALA A 6 19.88 -6.18 9.26
CA ALA A 6 19.97 -7.57 9.66
C ALA A 6 21.42 -8.05 9.48
N ILE A 7 21.99 -8.62 10.54
CA ILE A 7 23.33 -9.22 10.53
C ILE A 7 23.18 -10.69 10.87
N LEU A 8 23.62 -11.55 9.95
CA LEU A 8 23.53 -13.00 10.09
C LEU A 8 24.93 -13.63 10.01
N ASN A 9 25.16 -14.58 10.86
CA ASN A 9 26.32 -15.47 10.75
C ASN A 9 25.96 -16.87 11.26
N LYS A 10 26.92 -17.80 11.23
CA LYS A 10 26.70 -19.18 11.69
C LYS A 10 26.34 -19.34 13.17
N TYR A 11 26.50 -18.30 13.98
CA TYR A 11 26.25 -18.33 15.42
C TYR A 11 24.96 -17.60 15.83
N GLY A 12 24.42 -16.74 14.97
CA GLY A 12 23.21 -16.01 15.30
C GLY A 12 22.78 -14.96 14.30
N LEU A 13 21.67 -14.33 14.64
CA LEU A 13 21.03 -13.25 13.91
C LEU A 13 20.85 -12.05 14.85
N ALA A 14 21.24 -10.88 14.40
CA ALA A 14 20.92 -9.61 15.05
C ALA A 14 20.09 -8.74 14.11
N LEU A 15 18.99 -8.18 14.62
CA LEU A 15 18.09 -7.28 13.92
C LEU A 15 18.09 -5.92 14.62
N ALA A 16 18.16 -4.85 13.87
CA ALA A 16 18.02 -3.50 14.37
C ALA A 16 17.17 -2.66 13.41
N ALA A 17 16.31 -1.82 13.96
CA ALA A 17 15.51 -0.85 13.21
C ALA A 17 15.47 0.47 13.97
N ASP A 18 15.36 1.59 13.24
CA ASP A 18 15.07 2.87 13.86
C ASP A 18 13.64 2.89 14.41
N SER A 19 13.40 3.70 15.46
CA SER A 19 12.08 3.82 16.09
C SER A 19 11.26 5.01 15.57
N LYS A 20 11.75 5.73 14.53
CA LYS A 20 11.13 6.96 14.05
C LYS A 20 10.08 6.70 12.99
N VAL A 21 8.88 7.27 13.19
CA VAL A 21 7.81 7.34 12.18
C VAL A 21 7.44 8.80 11.94
N THR A 22 7.39 9.18 10.67
CA THR A 22 6.94 10.50 10.23
C THR A 22 5.58 10.36 9.57
N ILE A 23 4.58 11.07 10.09
CA ILE A 23 3.21 11.07 9.56
C ILE A 23 2.96 12.36 8.78
N GLY A 24 2.39 12.20 7.58
CA GLY A 24 2.13 13.29 6.64
C GLY A 24 3.41 13.88 6.05
N SER A 25 3.36 15.12 5.55
CA SER A 25 4.50 15.81 4.92
C SER A 25 5.57 16.29 5.91
N GLY A 26 5.86 15.51 6.96
CA GLY A 26 6.90 15.85 7.94
C GLY A 26 6.41 16.61 9.19
N ILE A 27 5.10 16.80 9.37
CA ILE A 27 4.52 17.63 10.42
C ILE A 27 4.56 16.96 11.81
N LYS A 28 4.51 15.63 11.87
CA LYS A 28 4.59 14.89 13.14
C LYS A 28 5.58 13.74 13.03
N ALA A 29 6.50 13.63 13.98
CA ALA A 29 7.41 12.53 14.13
C ALA A 29 7.22 11.89 15.52
N PHE A 30 7.17 10.55 15.56
CA PHE A 30 7.15 9.76 16.78
C PHE A 30 8.43 8.92 16.83
N ASP A 31 9.10 8.91 17.96
CA ASP A 31 10.41 8.26 18.13
C ASP A 31 10.33 6.95 18.94
N THR A 32 9.10 6.42 19.16
CA THR A 32 8.86 5.28 20.04
C THR A 32 8.10 4.13 19.36
N VAL A 33 8.24 3.99 18.05
CA VAL A 33 7.53 2.94 17.30
C VAL A 33 8.37 1.69 17.19
N THR A 34 7.79 0.56 17.58
CA THR A 34 8.39 -0.76 17.38
C THR A 34 8.23 -1.18 15.91
N LYS A 35 9.33 -1.65 15.30
CA LYS A 35 9.34 -2.15 13.91
C LYS A 35 9.83 -3.60 13.81
N ILE A 36 10.18 -4.23 14.92
CA ILE A 36 10.64 -5.62 14.98
C ILE A 36 9.70 -6.39 15.90
N PHE A 37 9.04 -7.39 15.36
CA PHE A 37 8.03 -8.19 16.07
C PHE A 37 8.41 -9.66 16.07
N PRO A 38 8.62 -10.29 17.25
CA PRO A 38 8.81 -11.75 17.32
C PRO A 38 7.56 -12.49 16.83
N LEU A 39 7.74 -13.46 15.94
CA LEU A 39 6.66 -14.34 15.43
C LEU A 39 6.51 -15.61 16.27
N SER A 40 7.47 -15.92 17.13
CA SER A 40 7.40 -17.04 18.06
C SER A 40 7.86 -16.63 19.45
N ARG A 41 7.42 -17.38 20.49
CA ARG A 41 7.90 -17.21 21.86
C ARG A 41 9.19 -18.00 22.15
N ILE A 42 9.42 -19.05 21.37
CA ILE A 42 10.51 -20.01 21.64
C ILE A 42 11.49 -20.15 20.47
N HIS A 43 11.04 -19.86 19.25
CA HIS A 43 11.88 -19.91 18.06
C HIS A 43 12.43 -18.51 17.71
N PRO A 44 13.71 -18.39 17.32
CA PRO A 44 14.35 -17.11 17.00
C PRO A 44 13.94 -16.60 15.62
N VAL A 45 12.69 -16.24 15.47
CA VAL A 45 12.10 -15.68 14.24
C VAL A 45 11.38 -14.38 14.55
N ALA A 46 11.60 -13.37 13.71
CA ALA A 46 10.99 -12.06 13.85
C ALA A 46 10.65 -11.47 12.47
N LEU A 47 9.63 -10.61 12.46
CA LEU A 47 9.24 -9.77 11.34
C LEU A 47 9.81 -8.36 11.55
N MET A 48 10.41 -7.78 10.52
CA MET A 48 10.70 -6.35 10.45
C MET A 48 9.74 -5.70 9.46
N ILE A 49 9.29 -4.48 9.75
CA ILE A 49 8.35 -3.75 8.90
C ILE A 49 8.85 -2.35 8.58
N TRP A 50 8.58 -1.89 7.37
CA TRP A 50 8.77 -0.50 6.95
C TRP A 50 7.49 0.04 6.30
N GLY A 51 7.37 1.37 6.20
CA GLY A 51 6.22 2.02 5.59
C GLY A 51 5.00 2.02 6.49
N ASN A 52 3.92 1.37 6.09
CA ASN A 52 2.68 1.35 6.84
C ASN A 52 2.78 0.41 8.05
N PRO A 53 2.53 0.87 9.29
CA PRO A 53 2.55 0.03 10.49
C PRO A 53 1.27 -0.80 10.66
N ASP A 54 0.25 -0.56 9.84
CA ASP A 54 -1.04 -1.21 9.94
C ASP A 54 -1.31 -2.12 8.74
N PHE A 55 -1.94 -3.24 8.98
CA PHE A 55 -2.52 -4.11 7.97
C PHE A 55 -4.05 -4.07 8.14
N MET A 56 -4.76 -3.58 7.12
CA MET A 56 -6.22 -3.44 7.15
C MET A 56 -6.73 -2.70 8.40
N GLU A 57 -6.15 -1.54 8.68
CA GLU A 57 -6.45 -0.68 9.85
C GLU A 57 -6.12 -1.32 11.21
N ILE A 58 -5.46 -2.47 11.23
CA ILE A 58 -5.05 -3.15 12.45
C ILE A 58 -3.53 -3.08 12.59
N PRO A 59 -3.00 -2.57 13.71
CA PRO A 59 -1.57 -2.53 13.93
C PRO A 59 -0.90 -3.91 13.78
N ILE A 60 0.17 -3.98 12.99
CA ILE A 60 0.94 -5.23 12.77
C ILE A 60 1.38 -5.85 14.09
N GLU A 61 1.65 -5.05 15.12
CA GLU A 61 1.97 -5.55 16.46
C GLU A 61 0.87 -6.46 17.01
N ILE A 62 -0.40 -6.08 16.85
CA ILE A 62 -1.55 -6.86 17.33
C ILE A 62 -1.64 -8.16 16.55
N ILE A 63 -1.50 -8.09 15.22
CA ILE A 63 -1.52 -9.25 14.34
C ILE A 63 -0.41 -10.24 14.69
N CYS A 64 0.82 -9.76 14.88
CA CYS A 64 1.95 -10.60 15.29
C CYS A 64 1.73 -11.26 16.67
N LYS A 65 1.12 -10.54 17.62
CA LYS A 65 0.78 -11.09 18.94
C LYS A 65 -0.29 -12.20 18.83
N GLN A 66 -1.31 -12.00 18.02
CA GLN A 66 -2.37 -13.00 17.79
C GLN A 66 -1.81 -14.21 17.02
N TYR A 67 -1.05 -13.98 15.94
CA TYR A 67 -0.39 -15.05 15.21
C TYR A 67 0.47 -15.91 16.14
N ARG A 68 1.35 -15.28 16.92
CA ARG A 68 2.21 -15.96 17.89
C ARG A 68 1.44 -16.76 18.91
N SER A 69 0.29 -16.26 19.36
CA SER A 69 -0.59 -16.99 20.28
C SER A 69 -1.22 -18.21 19.62
N LYS A 70 -1.67 -18.08 18.36
CA LYS A 70 -2.26 -19.17 17.57
C LYS A 70 -1.21 -20.21 17.16
N LYS A 71 -0.04 -19.77 16.73
CA LYS A 71 1.07 -20.64 16.32
C LYS A 71 1.61 -21.50 17.48
N GLY A 72 1.61 -20.95 18.68
CA GLY A 72 2.07 -21.67 19.87
C GLY A 72 3.57 -22.03 19.79
N THR A 73 3.85 -23.32 19.96
CA THR A 73 5.22 -23.87 19.96
C THR A 73 5.58 -24.64 18.69
N ILE A 74 4.71 -24.65 17.67
CA ILE A 74 4.89 -25.43 16.45
C ILE A 74 6.01 -24.79 15.61
N PRO A 75 7.15 -25.49 15.33
CA PRO A 75 8.21 -24.95 14.51
C PRO A 75 7.89 -25.09 13.04
N GLU A 76 8.49 -24.24 12.22
CA GLU A 76 8.68 -24.46 10.78
C GLU A 76 10.13 -24.89 10.49
N LYS A 77 10.34 -25.57 9.36
CA LYS A 77 11.65 -26.09 9.00
C LYS A 77 12.60 -25.02 8.46
N SER A 78 12.04 -23.94 7.92
CA SER A 78 12.81 -22.87 7.30
C SER A 78 12.16 -21.50 7.54
N ILE A 79 12.94 -20.44 7.33
CA ILE A 79 12.42 -19.07 7.40
C ILE A 79 11.39 -18.80 6.30
N ALA A 80 11.51 -19.45 5.14
CA ALA A 80 10.52 -19.36 4.07
C ALA A 80 9.17 -19.93 4.50
N GLU A 81 9.16 -21.11 5.13
CA GLU A 81 7.92 -21.72 5.65
C GLU A 81 7.29 -20.85 6.75
N TRP A 82 8.07 -20.19 7.61
CA TRP A 82 7.56 -19.20 8.55
C TRP A 82 6.88 -18.02 7.83
N GLY A 83 7.49 -17.54 6.73
CA GLY A 83 6.92 -16.49 5.90
C GLY A 83 5.59 -16.92 5.27
N ASP A 84 5.55 -18.09 4.65
CA ASP A 84 4.35 -18.64 4.00
C ASP A 84 3.21 -18.88 5.00
N ASP A 85 3.52 -19.42 6.18
CA ASP A 85 2.53 -19.62 7.25
C ASP A 85 1.97 -18.29 7.76
N PHE A 86 2.83 -17.27 7.95
CA PHE A 86 2.39 -15.95 8.36
C PHE A 86 1.54 -15.26 7.27
N ILE A 87 1.92 -15.38 5.99
CA ILE A 87 1.12 -14.85 4.87
C ILE A 87 -0.24 -15.56 4.79
N SER A 88 -0.27 -16.88 4.94
CA SER A 88 -1.52 -17.64 5.02
C SER A 88 -2.40 -17.18 6.18
N TYR A 89 -1.80 -16.89 7.33
CA TYR A 89 -2.52 -16.34 8.45
C TYR A 89 -3.12 -14.97 8.14
N LEU A 90 -2.37 -14.07 7.47
CA LEU A 90 -2.84 -12.76 7.05
C LEU A 90 -4.00 -12.85 6.06
N LYS A 91 -3.90 -13.76 5.08
CA LYS A 91 -4.99 -14.00 4.10
C LYS A 91 -6.29 -14.36 4.83
N ASN A 92 -6.23 -15.35 5.71
CA ASN A 92 -7.41 -15.78 6.48
C ASN A 92 -7.89 -14.72 7.48
N PHE A 93 -7.00 -13.86 7.95
CA PHE A 93 -7.34 -12.78 8.86
C PHE A 93 -8.18 -11.69 8.17
N SER A 94 -7.91 -11.46 6.89
CA SER A 94 -8.57 -10.43 6.07
C SER A 94 -9.89 -10.88 5.44
N GLU A 95 -10.19 -12.18 5.40
CA GLU A 95 -11.38 -12.72 4.72
C GLU A 95 -12.72 -12.42 5.42
N HIS A 96 -12.70 -11.85 6.62
CA HIS A 96 -13.88 -11.79 7.47
C HIS A 96 -14.61 -10.44 7.53
N ASP A 97 -14.12 -9.37 6.88
CA ASP A 97 -14.82 -8.08 6.88
C ASP A 97 -14.66 -7.32 5.55
N ASP A 98 -15.67 -7.43 4.71
CA ASP A 98 -15.71 -6.75 3.40
C ASP A 98 -15.72 -5.23 3.53
N ASN A 99 -16.23 -4.67 4.64
CA ASN A 99 -16.21 -3.23 4.88
C ASN A 99 -14.78 -2.74 5.16
N ILE A 100 -13.97 -3.51 5.88
CA ILE A 100 -12.56 -3.19 6.12
C ILE A 100 -11.79 -3.25 4.80
N LYS A 101 -12.01 -4.28 3.99
CA LYS A 101 -11.42 -4.40 2.65
C LYS A 101 -11.76 -3.19 1.78
N ALA A 102 -13.05 -2.85 1.68
CA ALA A 102 -13.52 -1.72 0.89
C ALA A 102 -12.89 -0.39 1.36
N ARG A 103 -12.80 -0.14 2.67
CA ARG A 103 -12.14 1.06 3.22
C ARG A 103 -10.65 1.11 2.89
N ASN A 104 -9.94 -0.02 2.98
CA ASN A 104 -8.52 -0.06 2.63
C ASN A 104 -8.28 0.21 1.15
N ILE A 105 -9.06 -0.42 0.27
CA ILE A 105 -9.01 -0.17 -1.17
C ILE A 105 -9.28 1.32 -1.44
N SER A 106 -10.34 1.85 -0.82
CA SER A 106 -10.70 3.27 -0.93
C SER A 106 -9.56 4.18 -0.47
N SER A 107 -8.91 3.87 0.63
CA SER A 107 -7.77 4.63 1.16
C SER A 107 -6.58 4.64 0.20
N ILE A 108 -6.24 3.49 -0.38
CA ILE A 108 -5.14 3.35 -1.34
C ILE A 108 -5.44 4.16 -2.61
N VAL A 109 -6.62 3.95 -3.19
CA VAL A 109 -7.04 4.64 -4.41
C VAL A 109 -7.11 6.16 -4.20
N ASN A 110 -7.68 6.62 -3.08
CA ASN A 110 -7.70 8.04 -2.70
C ASN A 110 -6.30 8.63 -2.57
N SER A 111 -5.36 7.89 -1.99
CA SER A 111 -3.97 8.34 -1.86
C SER A 111 -3.32 8.57 -3.22
N TRP A 112 -3.49 7.63 -4.15
CA TRP A 112 -2.93 7.75 -5.51
C TRP A 112 -3.51 8.92 -6.29
N PHE A 113 -4.83 9.01 -6.34
CA PHE A 113 -5.50 10.10 -7.08
C PHE A 113 -5.32 11.46 -6.39
N GLY A 114 -5.21 11.48 -5.06
CA GLY A 114 -4.86 12.68 -4.30
C GLY A 114 -3.46 13.21 -4.67
N GLU A 115 -2.47 12.33 -4.84
CA GLU A 115 -1.14 12.69 -5.31
C GLU A 115 -1.17 13.26 -6.73
N ILE A 116 -1.82 12.56 -7.66
CA ILE A 116 -1.98 12.99 -9.06
C ILE A 116 -2.65 14.36 -9.13
N ARG A 117 -3.74 14.56 -8.39
CA ARG A 117 -4.45 15.83 -8.33
C ARG A 117 -3.57 16.95 -7.76
N SER A 118 -2.79 16.65 -6.73
CA SER A 118 -1.84 17.61 -6.13
C SER A 118 -0.77 18.04 -7.12
N LEU A 119 -0.19 17.09 -7.88
CA LEU A 119 0.78 17.36 -8.94
C LEU A 119 0.15 18.21 -10.06
N SER A 120 -1.05 17.87 -10.49
CA SER A 120 -1.78 18.61 -11.52
C SER A 120 -2.11 20.04 -11.07
N GLN A 121 -2.53 20.24 -9.83
CA GLN A 121 -2.77 21.56 -9.28
C GLN A 121 -1.49 22.40 -9.14
N ARG A 122 -0.37 21.76 -8.77
CA ARG A 122 0.92 22.45 -8.68
C ARG A 122 1.35 22.95 -10.07
N GLU A 123 1.20 22.13 -11.09
CA GLU A 123 1.50 22.52 -12.46
C GLU A 123 0.57 23.62 -12.95
N ALA A 124 -0.73 23.51 -12.68
CA ALA A 124 -1.72 24.54 -13.03
C ALA A 124 -1.39 25.92 -12.43
N ARG A 125 -0.90 25.95 -11.18
CA ARG A 125 -0.52 27.20 -10.49
C ARG A 125 0.72 27.88 -11.04
N GLN A 126 1.53 27.18 -11.83
CA GLN A 126 2.72 27.76 -12.49
C GLN A 126 2.37 28.52 -13.78
N ARG A 127 1.13 28.46 -14.22
CA ARG A 127 0.65 29.20 -15.39
C ARG A 127 0.20 30.61 -15.03
N GLU A 128 0.44 31.55 -15.92
CA GLU A 128 0.06 32.95 -15.73
C GLU A 128 -1.44 33.23 -15.83
N THR A 129 -2.17 32.32 -16.53
CA THR A 129 -3.61 32.46 -16.78
C THR A 129 -4.40 31.36 -16.07
N PRO A 130 -5.60 31.65 -15.53
CA PRO A 130 -6.51 30.62 -15.00
C PRO A 130 -6.87 29.60 -16.08
N LEU A 131 -6.81 28.31 -15.72
CA LEU A 131 -7.15 27.23 -16.61
C LEU A 131 -8.67 27.00 -16.68
N THR A 132 -9.16 26.66 -17.86
CA THR A 132 -10.49 26.11 -18.05
C THR A 132 -10.55 24.63 -17.59
N SER A 133 -11.75 24.12 -17.35
CA SER A 133 -11.93 22.72 -16.95
C SER A 133 -11.34 21.73 -17.98
N PRO A 134 -11.51 21.91 -19.31
CA PRO A 134 -10.84 21.03 -20.26
C PRO A 134 -9.32 21.06 -20.23
N GLU A 135 -8.70 22.24 -20.04
CA GLU A 135 -7.24 22.36 -19.93
C GLU A 135 -6.69 21.67 -18.69
N PHE A 136 -7.42 21.74 -17.56
CA PHE A 136 -7.04 21.02 -16.37
C PHE A 136 -7.21 19.50 -16.54
N ALA A 137 -8.22 19.04 -17.27
CA ALA A 137 -8.41 17.63 -17.63
C ALA A 137 -7.22 17.09 -18.42
N GLU A 138 -6.67 17.85 -19.37
CA GLU A 138 -5.47 17.45 -20.12
C GLU A 138 -4.22 17.33 -19.23
N ILE A 139 -4.08 18.20 -18.23
CA ILE A 139 -3.01 18.08 -17.23
C ILE A 139 -3.20 16.79 -16.41
N LEU A 140 -4.42 16.51 -15.96
CA LEU A 140 -4.73 15.27 -15.23
C LEU A 140 -4.39 14.02 -16.06
N LYS A 141 -4.83 13.96 -17.31
CA LYS A 141 -4.51 12.85 -18.22
C LYS A 141 -3.01 12.61 -18.33
N ARG A 142 -2.24 13.68 -18.53
CA ARG A 142 -0.79 13.57 -18.63
C ARG A 142 -0.15 13.11 -17.34
N GLN A 143 -0.57 13.61 -16.17
CA GLN A 143 -0.03 13.19 -14.88
C GLN A 143 -0.39 11.72 -14.57
N ILE A 144 -1.59 11.26 -14.92
CA ILE A 144 -1.97 9.86 -14.84
C ILE A 144 -1.05 9.01 -15.74
N GLY A 145 -0.83 9.44 -16.99
CA GLY A 145 0.05 8.75 -17.92
C GLY A 145 1.48 8.61 -17.38
N ILE A 146 2.08 9.68 -16.89
CA ILE A 146 3.42 9.66 -16.27
C ILE A 146 3.47 8.66 -15.12
N LYS A 147 2.49 8.70 -14.22
CA LYS A 147 2.43 7.77 -13.08
C LYS A 147 2.22 6.32 -13.51
N THR A 148 1.43 6.09 -14.56
CA THR A 148 1.25 4.75 -15.14
C THR A 148 2.58 4.22 -15.69
N ASP A 149 3.31 5.02 -16.45
CA ASP A 149 4.61 4.63 -16.99
C ASP A 149 5.64 4.35 -15.88
N GLU A 150 5.66 5.17 -14.82
CA GLU A 150 6.49 4.93 -13.63
C GLU A 150 6.15 3.59 -12.95
N MET A 151 4.89 3.19 -12.93
CA MET A 151 4.45 1.91 -12.35
C MET A 151 4.78 0.74 -13.28
N VAL A 152 4.47 0.85 -14.57
CA VAL A 152 4.77 -0.20 -15.56
C VAL A 152 6.26 -0.53 -15.62
N ALA A 153 7.12 0.46 -15.37
CA ALA A 153 8.58 0.27 -15.33
C ALA A 153 9.07 -0.56 -14.12
N LYS A 154 8.22 -0.80 -13.12
CA LYS A 154 8.55 -1.64 -11.96
C LYS A 154 8.23 -3.10 -12.25
N GLU A 155 8.86 -4.00 -11.49
CA GLU A 155 8.61 -5.43 -11.55
C GLU A 155 7.21 -5.76 -11.01
N ASP A 156 6.44 -6.62 -11.69
CA ASP A 156 5.09 -6.99 -11.28
C ASP A 156 5.12 -7.90 -10.06
N PHE A 157 4.35 -7.56 -9.04
CA PHE A 157 4.15 -8.39 -7.86
C PHE A 157 2.99 -9.37 -8.04
N LEU A 158 1.94 -8.96 -8.77
CA LEU A 158 0.78 -9.78 -9.08
C LEU A 158 0.58 -9.87 -10.61
N PRO A 159 0.15 -11.02 -11.13
CA PRO A 159 -0.26 -11.17 -12.53
C PRO A 159 -1.44 -10.25 -12.88
N ASP A 160 -1.45 -9.73 -14.10
CA ASP A 160 -2.47 -8.78 -14.59
C ASP A 160 -3.91 -9.32 -14.52
N ASP A 161 -4.11 -10.61 -14.72
CA ASP A 161 -5.41 -11.26 -14.62
C ASP A 161 -5.95 -11.23 -13.19
N GLN A 162 -5.13 -11.49 -12.19
CA GLN A 162 -5.52 -11.40 -10.78
C GLN A 162 -5.85 -9.96 -10.37
N VAL A 163 -5.12 -8.98 -10.90
CA VAL A 163 -5.39 -7.57 -10.64
C VAL A 163 -6.70 -7.13 -11.27
N ARG A 164 -6.99 -7.57 -12.50
CA ARG A 164 -8.28 -7.27 -13.16
C ARG A 164 -9.44 -7.87 -12.38
N GLU A 165 -9.34 -9.13 -11.99
CA GLU A 165 -10.36 -9.79 -11.18
C GLU A 165 -10.58 -9.04 -9.85
N PHE A 166 -9.50 -8.63 -9.18
CA PHE A 166 -9.58 -7.85 -7.95
C PHE A 166 -10.29 -6.51 -8.15
N ILE A 167 -10.00 -5.78 -9.23
CA ILE A 167 -10.66 -4.50 -9.53
C ILE A 167 -12.15 -4.72 -9.83
N GLU A 168 -12.49 -5.74 -10.61
CA GLU A 168 -13.88 -6.07 -10.92
C GLU A 168 -14.68 -6.40 -9.66
N GLN A 169 -14.12 -7.21 -8.77
CA GLN A 169 -14.74 -7.57 -7.48
C GLN A 169 -14.93 -6.38 -6.53
N ASN A 170 -14.11 -5.34 -6.65
CA ASN A 170 -14.13 -4.18 -5.74
C ASN A 170 -14.55 -2.88 -6.45
N TRP A 171 -15.13 -2.97 -7.63
CA TRP A 171 -15.49 -1.81 -8.45
C TRP A 171 -16.40 -0.82 -7.74
N ASP A 172 -17.37 -1.31 -6.97
CA ASP A 172 -18.31 -0.49 -6.20
C ASP A 172 -17.62 0.38 -5.14
N ALA A 173 -16.46 -0.04 -4.64
CA ALA A 173 -15.65 0.75 -3.72
C ALA A 173 -14.72 1.74 -4.44
N ILE A 174 -14.28 1.41 -5.65
CA ILE A 174 -13.31 2.19 -6.45
C ILE A 174 -14.00 3.30 -7.24
N GLN A 175 -15.10 3.00 -7.88
CA GLN A 175 -15.81 3.92 -8.79
C GLN A 175 -16.15 5.28 -8.18
N PRO A 176 -16.72 5.38 -6.96
CA PRO A 176 -17.06 6.66 -6.35
C PRO A 176 -15.84 7.56 -6.16
N ILE A 177 -14.68 6.97 -5.87
CA ILE A 177 -13.44 7.70 -5.66
C ILE A 177 -12.92 8.27 -6.97
N LEU A 178 -12.93 7.45 -8.04
CA LEU A 178 -12.58 7.93 -9.37
C LEU A 178 -13.46 9.11 -9.76
N PHE A 179 -14.76 9.00 -9.50
CA PHE A 179 -15.71 10.08 -9.82
C PHE A 179 -15.43 11.36 -8.98
N GLU A 180 -15.08 11.23 -7.72
CA GLU A 180 -14.73 12.38 -6.86
C GLU A 180 -13.49 13.13 -7.36
N HIS A 181 -12.46 12.39 -7.80
CA HIS A 181 -11.20 12.99 -8.22
C HIS A 181 -11.18 13.50 -9.65
N ILE A 182 -11.89 12.84 -10.55
CA ILE A 182 -11.81 13.09 -12.00
C ILE A 182 -13.16 13.32 -12.67
N GLY A 183 -14.28 12.89 -12.07
CA GLY A 183 -15.61 12.88 -12.71
C GLY A 183 -16.10 14.25 -13.15
N GLN A 184 -15.73 15.32 -12.45
CA GLN A 184 -16.08 16.71 -12.84
C GLN A 184 -15.37 17.18 -14.14
N TYR A 185 -14.36 16.46 -14.60
CA TYR A 185 -13.58 16.75 -15.81
C TYR A 185 -13.83 15.72 -16.91
N ASP A 186 -14.69 14.72 -16.65
CA ASP A 186 -14.73 13.49 -17.41
C ASP A 186 -15.72 13.54 -18.59
N ASN A 187 -15.23 13.08 -19.74
CA ASN A 187 -16.01 12.73 -20.92
C ASN A 187 -15.95 11.20 -21.20
N GLY A 188 -15.68 10.37 -20.21
CA GLY A 188 -15.53 8.92 -20.31
C GLY A 188 -14.11 8.44 -20.66
N GLU A 189 -13.23 9.31 -21.10
CA GLU A 189 -11.85 8.96 -21.46
C GLU A 189 -10.93 8.90 -20.23
N LEU A 190 -11.06 9.88 -19.33
CA LEU A 190 -10.30 9.91 -18.08
C LEU A 190 -10.57 8.69 -17.19
N ALA A 191 -11.83 8.23 -17.12
CA ALA A 191 -12.19 7.04 -16.37
C ALA A 191 -11.47 5.79 -16.89
N LYS A 192 -11.32 5.64 -18.21
CA LYS A 192 -10.57 4.54 -18.83
C LYS A 192 -9.09 4.61 -18.49
N ILE A 193 -8.47 5.79 -18.61
CA ILE A 193 -7.06 6.00 -18.27
C ILE A 193 -6.82 5.74 -16.80
N ALA A 194 -7.71 6.21 -15.92
CA ALA A 194 -7.64 5.99 -14.49
C ALA A 194 -7.76 4.50 -14.10
N SER A 195 -8.58 3.73 -14.83
CA SER A 195 -8.68 2.28 -14.64
C SER A 195 -7.38 1.57 -15.00
N VAL A 196 -6.71 1.97 -16.08
CA VAL A 196 -5.39 1.44 -16.46
C VAL A 196 -4.34 1.76 -15.40
N PHE A 197 -4.35 2.99 -14.89
CA PHE A 197 -3.46 3.39 -13.79
C PHE A 197 -3.70 2.56 -12.53
N ALA A 198 -4.97 2.35 -12.15
CA ALA A 198 -5.32 1.53 -11.00
C ALA A 198 -4.82 0.08 -11.16
N ILE A 199 -5.00 -0.51 -12.35
CA ILE A 199 -4.46 -1.84 -12.67
C ILE A 199 -2.93 -1.87 -12.50
N ALA A 200 -2.23 -0.95 -13.16
CA ALA A 200 -0.77 -0.88 -13.08
C ALA A 200 -0.25 -0.66 -11.65
N SER A 201 -0.97 0.09 -10.83
CA SER A 201 -0.58 0.38 -9.45
C SER A 201 -0.84 -0.77 -8.48
N LEU A 202 -1.86 -1.59 -8.72
CA LEU A 202 -2.19 -2.75 -7.89
C LEU A 202 -1.34 -3.98 -8.23
N SER A 203 -0.78 -4.05 -9.45
CA SER A 203 0.12 -5.14 -9.85
C SER A 203 1.54 -5.01 -9.28
N LYS A 204 1.91 -3.86 -8.73
CA LYS A 204 3.25 -3.52 -8.21
C LYS A 204 3.29 -3.57 -6.69
#